data_fcfcf59aefc4fd4c5aa88490242aba78
#
_entry.id   fcfcf59aefc4fd4c5aa88490242aba78
#
_cell.length_a   1.000
_cell.length_b   1.000
_cell.length_c   1.000
_cell.angle_alpha   90.00
_cell.angle_beta   90.00
_cell.angle_gamma   90.00
#
_symmetry.space_group_name_H-M   'P 1'
#
loop_
_entity.id
_entity.type
_entity.pdbx_description
1 polymer ?
#
loop_
_entity_poly.entity_id
_entity_poly.type
_entity_poly.pdbx_seq_one_letter_code
_entity_poly.pdbx_strand_id
1 'polypeptide(L)'
;AYRTAVGKAPKGLLRFKRPDELAAETIEYMVNKIPNLDKSRIDDVIVGNATPEAEQGLNIARLISLMGLKTNDVAGVTVNRYCASGLETIAMATAKIQSGMSNCIIAGGVESMSIMPMGGYKPSPDYKIVSQGNEDYYWGMGLTAEAVAKQYKISREDQDEFSYNSHMK
;
A
#
# COMPACT_ATOMS: atom_id res chain seq x y z
N ALA A 1 2.55 0.75 16.32
CA ALA A 1 2.07 0.39 14.99
C ALA A 1 1.13 -0.80 15.07
N TYR A 2 0.13 -0.86 14.16
CA TYR A 2 -0.86 -1.94 14.07
C TYR A 2 -0.96 -2.42 12.63
N ARG A 3 -1.31 -3.69 12.44
CA ARG A 3 -1.56 -4.27 11.13
C ARG A 3 -2.56 -5.43 11.24
N THR A 4 -3.21 -5.74 10.14
CA THR A 4 -4.00 -6.98 10.01
C THR A 4 -3.10 -8.18 9.77
N ALA A 5 -3.66 -9.38 9.86
CA ALA A 5 -3.03 -10.55 9.26
C ALA A 5 -2.90 -10.36 7.74
N VAL A 6 -1.89 -10.99 7.14
CA VAL A 6 -1.72 -11.04 5.69
C VAL A 6 -2.51 -12.22 5.13
N GLY A 7 -3.45 -11.92 4.23
CA GLY A 7 -4.23 -12.96 3.53
C GLY A 7 -3.53 -13.37 2.24
N LYS A 8 -3.59 -14.66 1.91
CA LYS A 8 -3.08 -15.18 0.63
C LYS A 8 -4.02 -14.77 -0.52
N ALA A 9 -3.53 -14.04 -1.50
CA ALA A 9 -4.26 -13.78 -2.73
C ALA A 9 -4.14 -14.97 -3.71
N PRO A 10 -5.16 -15.26 -4.51
CA PRO A 10 -6.53 -14.75 -4.45
C PRO A 10 -7.46 -15.59 -3.56
N LYS A 11 -6.97 -16.61 -2.86
CA LYS A 11 -7.78 -17.67 -2.21
C LYS A 11 -7.82 -17.58 -0.69
N GLY A 12 -7.18 -16.59 -0.06
CA GLY A 12 -7.09 -16.44 1.40
C GLY A 12 -8.40 -16.00 2.05
N LEU A 13 -8.41 -15.97 3.38
CA LEU A 13 -9.60 -15.64 4.17
C LEU A 13 -10.09 -14.21 3.93
N LEU A 14 -9.19 -13.27 3.61
CA LEU A 14 -9.53 -11.86 3.35
C LEU A 14 -9.94 -11.58 1.90
N ARG A 15 -10.09 -12.58 1.03
CA ARG A 15 -10.31 -12.40 -0.41
C ARG A 15 -11.56 -11.62 -0.79
N PHE A 16 -12.58 -11.58 0.08
CA PHE A 16 -13.83 -10.85 -0.13
C PHE A 16 -13.95 -9.61 0.74
N LYS A 17 -12.96 -9.36 1.60
CA LYS A 17 -12.96 -8.18 2.47
C LYS A 17 -12.56 -6.95 1.68
N ARG A 18 -13.42 -5.94 1.66
CA ARG A 18 -13.11 -4.66 1.02
C ARG A 18 -11.87 -4.02 1.68
N PRO A 19 -10.91 -3.53 0.89
CA PRO A 19 -9.68 -2.95 1.43
C PRO A 19 -9.92 -1.67 2.23
N ASP A 20 -10.86 -0.83 1.83
CA ASP A 20 -11.25 0.37 2.56
C ASP A 20 -11.82 0.05 3.95
N GLU A 21 -12.70 -0.93 4.06
CA GLU A 21 -13.22 -1.41 5.35
C GLU A 21 -12.11 -2.02 6.22
N LEU A 22 -11.25 -2.85 5.63
CA LEU A 22 -10.16 -3.50 6.35
C LEU A 22 -9.22 -2.47 7.00
N ALA A 23 -8.87 -1.43 6.27
CA ALA A 23 -8.03 -0.35 6.77
C ALA A 23 -8.77 0.52 7.80
N ALA A 24 -10.05 0.82 7.58
CA ALA A 24 -10.87 1.57 8.51
C ALA A 24 -11.02 0.87 9.86
N GLU A 25 -11.26 -0.44 9.86
CA GLU A 25 -11.31 -1.26 11.09
C GLU A 25 -9.97 -1.26 11.82
N THR A 26 -8.85 -1.29 11.08
CA THR A 26 -7.51 -1.21 11.66
C THR A 26 -7.28 0.14 12.35
N ILE A 27 -7.69 1.24 11.72
CA ILE A 27 -7.61 2.59 12.32
C ILE A 27 -8.52 2.69 13.53
N GLU A 28 -9.76 2.26 13.43
CA GLU A 28 -10.70 2.27 14.55
C GLU A 28 -10.16 1.50 15.75
N TYR A 29 -9.62 0.30 15.50
CA TYR A 29 -8.98 -0.48 16.56
C TYR A 29 -7.79 0.26 17.18
N MET A 30 -6.92 0.84 16.35
CA MET A 30 -5.74 1.57 16.81
C MET A 30 -6.11 2.77 17.68
N VAL A 31 -7.03 3.62 17.24
CA VAL A 31 -7.40 4.84 17.98
C VAL A 31 -8.12 4.50 19.29
N ASN A 32 -8.89 3.42 19.30
CA ASN A 32 -9.56 2.95 20.53
C ASN A 32 -8.57 2.35 21.57
N LYS A 33 -7.35 2.02 21.16
CA LYS A 33 -6.29 1.54 22.07
C LYS A 33 -5.46 2.67 22.68
N ILE A 34 -5.64 3.89 22.22
CA ILE A 34 -4.91 5.06 22.76
C ILE A 34 -5.82 5.75 23.78
N PRO A 35 -5.50 5.66 25.10
CA PRO A 35 -6.32 6.29 26.13
C PRO A 35 -6.43 7.80 25.90
N ASN A 36 -7.65 8.32 26.00
CA ASN A 36 -7.93 9.77 25.92
C ASN A 36 -7.47 10.44 24.60
N LEU A 37 -7.36 9.71 23.52
CA LEU A 37 -7.07 10.32 22.22
C LEU A 37 -8.26 11.19 21.78
N ASP A 38 -8.00 12.48 21.68
CA ASP A 38 -8.90 13.41 21.03
C ASP A 38 -8.69 13.31 19.50
N LYS A 39 -9.67 12.76 18.81
CA LYS A 39 -9.62 12.57 17.35
C LYS A 39 -9.54 13.89 16.59
N SER A 40 -10.00 15.01 17.17
CA SER A 40 -9.88 16.34 16.57
C SER A 40 -8.43 16.82 16.42
N ARG A 41 -7.49 16.16 17.11
CA ARG A 41 -6.05 16.44 16.98
C ARG A 41 -5.40 15.74 15.78
N ILE A 42 -6.11 14.87 15.10
CA ILE A 42 -5.59 14.18 13.90
C ILE A 42 -5.78 15.11 12.71
N ASP A 43 -4.68 15.56 12.12
CA ASP A 43 -4.70 16.51 11.00
C ASP A 43 -4.92 15.83 9.65
N ASP A 44 -4.45 14.59 9.48
CA ASP A 44 -4.48 13.92 8.17
C ASP A 44 -4.40 12.39 8.32
N VAL A 45 -4.94 11.68 7.33
CA VAL A 45 -4.79 10.23 7.14
C VAL A 45 -4.12 9.99 5.79
N ILE A 46 -2.87 9.53 5.78
CA ILE A 46 -2.09 9.27 4.57
C ILE A 46 -2.02 7.77 4.32
N VAL A 47 -2.65 7.29 3.25
CA VAL A 47 -2.72 5.86 2.93
C VAL A 47 -2.04 5.56 1.61
N GLY A 48 -1.08 4.64 1.64
CA GLY A 48 -0.44 4.09 0.47
C GLY A 48 -1.32 3.03 -0.20
N ASN A 49 -1.47 3.13 -1.51
CA ASN A 49 -2.15 2.14 -2.32
C ASN A 49 -1.52 2.07 -3.71
N ALA A 50 -1.11 0.88 -4.14
CA ALA A 50 -0.39 0.70 -5.41
C ALA A 50 -1.32 0.69 -6.63
N THR A 51 -2.58 0.32 -6.46
CA THR A 51 -3.57 0.24 -7.54
C THR A 51 -4.86 0.93 -7.11
N PRO A 52 -4.90 2.28 -7.11
CA PRO A 52 -6.05 3.08 -6.64
C PRO A 52 -7.17 3.10 -7.68
N GLU A 53 -7.80 1.96 -7.91
CA GLU A 53 -8.86 1.71 -8.89
C GLU A 53 -9.99 0.90 -8.23
N ALA A 54 -11.20 0.96 -8.75
CA ALA A 54 -12.38 0.26 -8.26
C ALA A 54 -12.57 0.41 -6.73
N GLU A 55 -12.60 -0.69 -5.95
CA GLU A 55 -12.76 -0.65 -4.48
C GLU A 55 -11.60 0.07 -3.76
N GLN A 56 -10.48 0.28 -4.43
CA GLN A 56 -9.32 1.03 -3.93
C GLN A 56 -9.26 2.46 -4.51
N GLY A 57 -10.23 2.84 -5.34
CA GLY A 57 -10.29 4.15 -6.01
C GLY A 57 -10.88 5.28 -5.17
N LEU A 58 -11.21 6.37 -5.84
CA LEU A 58 -11.92 7.54 -5.28
C LEU A 58 -11.25 8.16 -4.04
N ASN A 59 -9.93 8.23 -3.99
CA ASN A 59 -9.17 8.63 -2.81
C ASN A 59 -9.53 7.76 -1.59
N ILE A 60 -9.17 6.49 -1.67
CA ILE A 60 -9.46 5.50 -0.63
C ILE A 60 -9.09 5.98 0.78
N ALA A 61 -8.02 6.77 0.93
CA ALA A 61 -7.60 7.31 2.22
C ALA A 61 -8.68 8.17 2.87
N ARG A 62 -9.43 8.97 2.08
CA ARG A 62 -10.54 9.75 2.62
C ARG A 62 -11.70 8.88 3.06
N LEU A 63 -12.00 7.82 2.33
CA LEU A 63 -13.05 6.86 2.72
C LEU A 63 -12.66 6.13 4.02
N ILE A 64 -11.41 5.72 4.12
CA ILE A 64 -10.84 5.09 5.32
C ILE A 64 -10.89 6.05 6.52
N SER A 65 -10.54 7.33 6.32
CA SER A 65 -10.63 8.36 7.38
C SER A 65 -12.05 8.50 7.91
N LEU A 66 -13.03 8.64 7.02
CA LEU A 66 -14.44 8.78 7.38
C LEU A 66 -14.97 7.58 8.17
N MET A 67 -14.68 6.37 7.71
CA MET A 67 -15.17 5.13 8.33
C MET A 67 -14.42 4.80 9.62
N GLY A 68 -13.09 4.96 9.64
CA GLY A 68 -12.25 4.57 10.78
C GLY A 68 -12.28 5.54 11.94
N LEU A 69 -12.36 6.85 11.65
CA LEU A 69 -12.40 7.90 12.67
C LEU A 69 -13.83 8.30 13.05
N LYS A 70 -14.80 8.04 12.16
CA LYS A 70 -16.22 8.41 12.35
C LYS A 70 -16.42 9.91 12.55
N THR A 71 -15.64 10.72 11.84
CA THR A 71 -15.73 12.18 11.78
C THR A 71 -15.48 12.67 10.37
N ASN A 72 -16.03 13.84 10.03
CA ASN A 72 -15.84 14.50 8.74
C ASN A 72 -14.62 15.46 8.74
N ASP A 73 -14.02 15.70 9.90
CA ASP A 73 -13.06 16.79 10.09
C ASP A 73 -11.64 16.43 9.64
N VAL A 74 -11.32 15.14 9.55
CA VAL A 74 -9.97 14.67 9.23
C VAL A 74 -9.83 14.36 7.74
N ALA A 75 -8.96 15.07 7.05
CA ALA A 75 -8.66 14.86 5.64
C ALA A 75 -8.04 13.47 5.38
N GLY A 76 -7.92 13.11 4.11
CA GLY A 76 -7.23 11.89 3.71
C GLY A 76 -6.61 12.05 2.33
N VAL A 77 -5.40 11.52 2.14
CA VAL A 77 -4.69 11.52 0.87
C VAL A 77 -4.15 10.13 0.54
N THR A 78 -4.42 9.67 -0.68
CA THR A 78 -3.90 8.41 -1.21
C THR A 78 -2.59 8.66 -1.94
N VAL A 79 -1.58 7.86 -1.61
CA VAL A 79 -0.22 7.97 -2.18
C VAL A 79 0.10 6.69 -2.94
N ASN A 80 0.59 6.84 -4.16
CA ASN A 80 1.06 5.72 -4.97
C ASN A 80 2.54 5.87 -5.29
N ARG A 81 3.34 4.95 -4.79
CA ARG A 81 4.72 4.66 -5.19
C ARG A 81 4.89 3.13 -5.29
N TYR A 82 3.90 2.48 -5.92
CA TYR A 82 3.79 1.02 -6.01
C TYR A 82 4.07 0.33 -4.67
N CYS A 83 4.94 -0.68 -4.62
CA CYS A 83 5.25 -1.44 -3.41
C CYS A 83 5.86 -0.61 -2.28
N ALA A 84 6.41 0.58 -2.58
CA ALA A 84 6.97 1.51 -1.59
C ALA A 84 5.94 2.51 -1.03
N SER A 85 4.66 2.43 -1.44
CA SER A 85 3.63 3.40 -1.05
C SER A 85 3.49 3.55 0.47
N GLY A 86 3.52 2.44 1.21
CA GLY A 86 3.41 2.48 2.67
C GLY A 86 4.62 3.15 3.35
N LEU A 87 5.83 2.97 2.84
CA LEU A 87 7.01 3.69 3.33
C LEU A 87 6.95 5.17 2.99
N GLU A 88 6.47 5.50 1.79
CA GLU A 88 6.29 6.89 1.36
C GLU A 88 5.32 7.66 2.26
N THR A 89 4.21 7.03 2.70
CA THR A 89 3.26 7.68 3.60
C THR A 89 3.90 8.04 4.94
N ILE A 90 4.77 7.18 5.46
CA ILE A 90 5.53 7.43 6.70
C ILE A 90 6.50 8.59 6.50
N ALA A 91 7.23 8.60 5.38
CA ALA A 91 8.16 9.69 5.04
C ALA A 91 7.43 11.04 4.91
N MET A 92 6.29 11.06 4.21
CA MET A 92 5.46 12.25 4.06
C MET A 92 4.93 12.75 5.41
N ALA A 93 4.38 11.86 6.24
CA ALA A 93 3.88 12.21 7.58
C ALA A 93 4.99 12.80 8.44
N THR A 94 6.17 12.17 8.43
CA THR A 94 7.34 12.65 9.16
C THR A 94 7.75 14.05 8.70
N ALA A 95 7.84 14.27 7.39
CA ALA A 95 8.20 15.56 6.82
C ALA A 95 7.18 16.66 7.18
N LYS A 96 5.87 16.37 7.09
CA LYS A 96 4.80 17.31 7.48
C LYS A 96 4.88 17.70 8.96
N ILE A 97 5.15 16.74 9.84
CA ILE A 97 5.29 17.01 11.29
C ILE A 97 6.57 17.81 11.56
N GLN A 98 7.70 17.44 10.98
CA GLN A 98 8.97 18.14 11.17
C GLN A 98 8.96 19.58 10.64
N SER A 99 8.20 19.84 9.56
CA SER A 99 8.04 21.18 9.01
C SER A 99 7.01 22.04 9.76
N GLY A 100 6.32 21.50 10.75
CA GLY A 100 5.25 22.20 11.49
C GLY A 100 3.93 22.34 10.73
N MET A 101 3.77 21.64 9.60
CA MET A 101 2.52 21.63 8.82
C MET A 101 1.41 20.82 9.49
N SER A 102 1.78 19.87 10.33
CA SER A 102 0.85 19.00 11.05
C SER A 102 1.44 18.57 12.38
N ASN A 103 0.59 18.19 13.33
CA ASN A 103 1.00 17.72 14.66
C ASN A 103 0.75 16.23 14.87
N CYS A 104 -0.30 15.69 14.23
CA CYS A 104 -0.70 14.29 14.38
C CYS A 104 -1.23 13.75 13.06
N ILE A 105 -0.61 12.70 12.56
CA ILE A 105 -0.97 12.07 11.29
C ILE A 105 -1.05 10.56 11.47
N ILE A 106 -2.06 9.95 10.87
CA ILE A 106 -2.14 8.50 10.69
C ILE A 106 -1.56 8.17 9.32
N ALA A 107 -0.48 7.38 9.30
CA ALA A 107 0.17 6.94 8.06
C ALA A 107 0.17 5.41 7.96
N GLY A 108 -0.12 4.89 6.80
CA GLY A 108 -0.16 3.45 6.57
C GLY A 108 -0.38 3.09 5.11
N GLY A 109 -0.77 1.85 4.86
CA GLY A 109 -1.08 1.38 3.52
C GLY A 109 -2.07 0.23 3.53
N VAL A 110 -2.76 0.05 2.42
CA VAL A 110 -3.70 -1.05 2.21
C VAL A 110 -3.64 -1.53 0.76
N GLU A 111 -3.72 -2.83 0.57
CA GLU A 111 -3.80 -3.44 -0.76
C GLU A 111 -4.56 -4.75 -0.70
N SER A 112 -5.41 -5.00 -1.69
CA SER A 112 -6.07 -6.29 -1.87
C SER A 112 -5.83 -6.82 -3.27
N MET A 113 -4.83 -7.68 -3.42
CA MET A 113 -4.56 -8.37 -4.69
C MET A 113 -5.53 -9.53 -4.97
N SER A 114 -6.51 -9.76 -4.10
CA SER A 114 -7.62 -10.69 -4.33
C SER A 114 -8.78 -10.03 -5.06
N ILE A 115 -9.04 -8.74 -4.78
CA ILE A 115 -10.11 -7.95 -5.41
C ILE A 115 -9.53 -7.20 -6.62
N MET A 116 -8.35 -6.62 -6.46
CA MET A 116 -7.69 -5.84 -7.51
C MET A 116 -6.58 -6.64 -8.17
N PRO A 117 -6.65 -6.90 -9.49
CA PRO A 117 -5.57 -7.57 -10.19
C PRO A 117 -4.31 -6.70 -10.23
N MET A 118 -3.14 -7.34 -10.30
CA MET A 118 -1.88 -6.63 -10.45
C MET A 118 -1.89 -5.80 -11.75
N GLY A 119 -1.59 -4.51 -11.65
CA GLY A 119 -1.66 -3.58 -12.77
C GLY A 119 -3.04 -2.94 -13.01
N GLY A 120 -4.06 -3.28 -12.18
CA GLY A 120 -5.41 -2.74 -12.32
C GLY A 120 -6.27 -3.48 -13.34
N TYR A 121 -7.50 -3.04 -13.50
CA TYR A 121 -8.45 -3.61 -14.47
C TYR A 121 -8.24 -3.11 -15.91
N LYS A 122 -7.63 -1.94 -16.06
CA LYS A 122 -7.43 -1.32 -17.37
C LYS A 122 -6.00 -0.77 -17.52
N PRO A 123 -4.98 -1.64 -17.57
CA PRO A 123 -3.62 -1.19 -17.84
C PRO A 123 -3.53 -0.57 -19.23
N SER A 124 -2.91 0.59 -19.34
CA SER A 124 -2.74 1.32 -20.59
C SER A 124 -1.32 1.90 -20.68
N PRO A 125 -0.35 1.11 -21.17
CA PRO A 125 1.00 1.57 -21.39
C PRO A 125 1.05 2.75 -22.38
N ASP A 126 1.94 3.70 -22.11
CA ASP A 126 2.15 4.83 -23.01
C ASP A 126 2.89 4.38 -24.29
N TYR A 127 2.31 4.66 -25.45
CA TYR A 127 2.87 4.26 -26.75
C TYR A 127 4.27 4.85 -26.99
N LYS A 128 4.52 6.08 -26.57
CA LYS A 128 5.83 6.74 -26.77
C LYS A 128 6.94 6.03 -25.99
N ILE A 129 6.65 5.59 -24.76
CA ILE A 129 7.59 4.82 -23.95
C ILE A 129 7.92 3.50 -24.64
N VAL A 130 6.89 2.76 -25.06
CA VAL A 130 7.05 1.44 -25.69
C VAL A 130 7.75 1.57 -27.05
N SER A 131 7.37 2.53 -27.88
CA SER A 131 7.96 2.72 -29.22
C SER A 131 9.43 3.20 -29.21
N GLN A 132 9.91 3.69 -28.07
CA GLN A 132 11.31 4.05 -27.84
C GLN A 132 12.16 2.88 -27.33
N GLY A 133 11.61 1.69 -27.22
CA GLY A 133 12.31 0.51 -26.72
C GLY A 133 12.44 0.44 -25.20
N ASN A 134 11.54 1.13 -24.49
CA ASN A 134 11.50 1.14 -23.03
C ASN A 134 10.29 0.34 -22.49
N GLU A 135 9.93 -0.73 -23.16
CA GLU A 135 8.85 -1.64 -22.71
C GLU A 135 9.13 -2.31 -21.38
N ASP A 136 10.39 -2.40 -21.00
CA ASP A 136 10.86 -2.93 -19.71
C ASP A 136 10.37 -2.12 -18.50
N TYR A 137 10.02 -0.83 -18.69
CA TYR A 137 9.39 -0.02 -17.63
C TYR A 137 8.03 -0.56 -17.18
N TYR A 138 7.40 -1.38 -18.02
CA TYR A 138 6.10 -2.02 -17.75
C TYR A 138 6.22 -3.50 -17.39
N TRP A 139 7.43 -4.03 -17.24
CA TRP A 139 7.63 -5.43 -16.87
C TRP A 139 7.00 -5.77 -15.52
N GLY A 140 6.39 -6.93 -15.46
CA GLY A 140 6.03 -7.54 -14.17
C GLY A 140 7.27 -7.89 -13.36
N MET A 141 7.12 -7.94 -12.04
CA MET A 141 8.27 -8.16 -11.12
C MET A 141 8.98 -9.51 -11.32
N GLY A 142 8.30 -10.52 -11.87
CA GLY A 142 8.94 -11.78 -12.25
C GLY A 142 10.01 -11.59 -13.33
N LEU A 143 9.69 -10.87 -14.42
CA LEU A 143 10.67 -10.54 -15.46
C LEU A 143 11.81 -9.66 -14.93
N THR A 144 11.49 -8.71 -14.08
CA THR A 144 12.50 -7.87 -13.42
C THR A 144 13.43 -8.73 -12.56
N ALA A 145 12.91 -9.68 -11.80
CA ALA A 145 13.72 -10.58 -10.98
C ALA A 145 14.65 -11.45 -11.84
N GLU A 146 14.17 -11.97 -12.97
CA GLU A 146 15.01 -12.72 -13.93
C GLU A 146 16.11 -11.85 -14.54
N ALA A 147 15.79 -10.60 -14.88
CA ALA A 147 16.80 -9.65 -15.38
C ALA A 147 17.86 -9.36 -14.32
N VAL A 148 17.48 -9.16 -13.06
CA VAL A 148 18.39 -8.96 -11.92
C VAL A 148 19.26 -10.21 -11.71
N ALA A 149 18.68 -11.40 -11.70
CA ALA A 149 19.42 -12.64 -11.54
C ALA A 149 20.48 -12.81 -12.65
N LYS A 150 20.11 -12.50 -13.88
CA LYS A 150 21.05 -12.52 -15.03
C LYS A 150 22.16 -11.47 -14.89
N GLN A 151 21.81 -10.24 -14.53
CA GLN A 151 22.76 -9.13 -14.42
C GLN A 151 23.80 -9.37 -13.32
N TYR A 152 23.35 -9.86 -12.16
CA TYR A 152 24.20 -10.10 -10.99
C TYR A 152 24.70 -11.55 -10.88
N LYS A 153 24.41 -12.38 -11.89
CA LYS A 153 24.82 -13.79 -11.96
C LYS A 153 24.41 -14.60 -10.72
N ILE A 154 23.19 -14.38 -10.25
CA ILE A 154 22.62 -15.11 -9.12
C ILE A 154 22.21 -16.50 -9.64
N SER A 155 22.75 -17.54 -9.05
CA SER A 155 22.45 -18.92 -9.45
C SER A 155 21.04 -19.36 -9.05
N ARG A 156 20.57 -20.46 -9.62
CA ARG A 156 19.29 -21.07 -9.21
C ARG A 156 19.36 -21.56 -7.77
N GLU A 157 20.50 -22.10 -7.38
CA GLU A 157 20.75 -22.60 -6.04
C GLU A 157 20.66 -21.49 -5.00
N ASP A 158 21.25 -20.30 -5.27
CA ASP A 158 21.16 -19.13 -4.39
C ASP A 158 19.71 -18.67 -4.21
N GLN A 159 18.92 -18.68 -5.29
CA GLN A 159 17.51 -18.29 -5.26
C GLN A 159 16.68 -19.29 -4.43
N ASP A 160 16.92 -20.58 -4.60
CA ASP A 160 16.22 -21.63 -3.87
C ASP A 160 16.60 -21.60 -2.39
N GLU A 161 17.87 -21.40 -2.04
CA GLU A 161 18.34 -21.27 -0.66
C GLU A 161 17.71 -20.04 0.01
N PHE A 162 17.69 -18.89 -0.67
CA PHE A 162 17.03 -17.67 -0.17
C PHE A 162 15.55 -17.92 0.11
N SER A 163 14.85 -18.55 -0.83
CA SER A 163 13.43 -18.86 -0.69
C SER A 163 13.17 -19.83 0.45
N TYR A 164 13.95 -20.90 0.56
CA TYR A 164 13.87 -21.86 1.65
C TYR A 164 14.05 -21.20 3.01
N ASN A 165 15.10 -20.41 3.17
CA ASN A 165 15.36 -19.69 4.42
C ASN A 165 14.27 -18.68 4.77
N SER A 166 13.62 -18.05 3.78
CA SER A 166 12.49 -17.17 3.99
C SER A 166 11.25 -17.90 4.51
N HIS A 167 11.01 -19.12 4.02
CA HIS A 167 9.88 -19.93 4.47
C HIS A 167 10.07 -20.59 5.84
N MET A 168 11.32 -20.76 6.26
CA MET A 168 11.65 -21.37 7.56
C MET A 168 11.67 -20.38 8.74
N LYS A 169 11.54 -19.09 8.49
CA LYS A 169 11.42 -18.02 9.51
C LYS A 169 9.98 -17.84 9.98
#